data_10c57cb17be4d600717690f98f0fab87
#
_entry.id   10c57cb17be4d600717690f98f0fab87
#
_cell.length_a   1.000
_cell.length_b   1.000
_cell.length_c   1.000
_cell.angle_alpha   90.00
_cell.angle_beta   90.00
_cell.angle_gamma   90.00
#
_symmetry.space_group_name_H-M   'P 1'
#
loop_
_entity.id
_entity.type
_entity.pdbx_description
1 polymer ?
#
loop_
_entity_poly.entity_id
_entity_poly.type
_entity_poly.pdbx_seq_one_letter_code
_entity_poly.pdbx_strand_id
1 'polypeptide(L)'
;MTIRSLLPALAFAVCAVTVPVPPAEAADEPAVTVQSSVPIPLSGTRIDSVLVSVNGEPVTLLDVILDTGSREKELAGIYSGERLLSETRKLRMETVEQIVFRKLIYEKYKTEPFDIPRQEVENLLDEFVRTSGAESRAALEKSLLPAGITPERLREQAKERIAVEVLLMRDCDHHVYITPKEVYEDYKAHPEKWTVPEKISLQLLQINVTAGSAGGDPKTAVDSIRKELDKDSSQKNFTRLVLEKSDGATASDGGIVEGAEFDKLRPEFIAALKDKKAGDVVGPIEAPEAYFFLRVVGTEPAKLIPFGKANREVRDALFKEKAAEKRKEYSEQVRQNAVIRYFFD
;
A
#
# COMPACT_ATOMS: atom_id res chain seq x y z
N MET A 1 -20.46 -26.54 20.48
CA MET A 1 -19.24 -25.85 20.88
C MET A 1 -19.47 -24.38 20.61
N THR A 2 -19.68 -23.60 21.65
CA THR A 2 -20.14 -22.20 21.54
C THR A 2 -18.96 -21.29 21.17
N ILE A 3 -19.10 -20.47 20.13
CA ILE A 3 -18.13 -19.51 19.56
C ILE A 3 -17.56 -18.50 20.58
N ARG A 4 -18.15 -18.43 21.78
CA ARG A 4 -17.72 -17.49 22.85
C ARG A 4 -16.27 -17.65 23.33
N SER A 5 -15.61 -18.77 23.06
CA SER A 5 -14.23 -19.01 23.48
C SER A 5 -13.18 -18.72 22.40
N LEU A 6 -13.60 -18.35 21.17
CA LEU A 6 -12.71 -18.17 20.01
C LEU A 6 -12.58 -16.71 19.54
N LEU A 7 -13.27 -15.76 20.21
CA LEU A 7 -13.17 -14.34 19.91
C LEU A 7 -12.34 -13.62 21.00
N PRO A 8 -11.02 -13.61 20.94
CA PRO A 8 -10.27 -12.51 21.51
C PRO A 8 -10.63 -11.27 20.71
N ALA A 9 -10.91 -10.16 21.39
CA ALA A 9 -11.29 -8.88 20.82
C ALA A 9 -10.62 -8.66 19.46
N LEU A 10 -11.36 -8.87 18.39
CA LEU A 10 -10.97 -8.56 17.02
C LEU A 10 -10.93 -7.04 16.88
N ALA A 11 -9.82 -6.46 17.30
CA ALA A 11 -9.42 -5.16 16.81
C ALA A 11 -9.08 -5.36 15.33
N PHE A 12 -10.07 -5.20 14.46
CA PHE A 12 -9.88 -5.14 13.02
C PHE A 12 -9.10 -3.87 12.69
N ALA A 13 -7.79 -4.00 12.75
CA ALA A 13 -6.99 -3.14 11.92
C ALA A 13 -7.35 -3.50 10.48
N VAL A 14 -8.00 -2.58 9.78
CA VAL A 14 -7.98 -2.56 8.31
C VAL A 14 -6.51 -2.42 7.97
N CYS A 15 -5.82 -3.56 7.90
CA CYS A 15 -4.52 -3.61 7.26
C CYS A 15 -4.81 -3.37 5.78
N ALA A 16 -4.70 -2.11 5.37
CA ALA A 16 -4.27 -1.83 4.02
C ALA A 16 -2.96 -2.59 3.88
N VAL A 17 -3.02 -3.78 3.28
CA VAL A 17 -1.84 -4.50 2.82
C VAL A 17 -1.30 -3.64 1.69
N THR A 18 -0.45 -2.68 2.04
CA THR A 18 0.48 -2.10 1.09
C THR A 18 1.46 -3.23 0.79
N VAL A 19 1.16 -3.97 -0.27
CA VAL A 19 2.13 -4.87 -0.89
C VAL A 19 3.20 -3.94 -1.45
N PRO A 20 4.45 -3.98 -0.96
CA PRO A 20 5.53 -3.32 -1.66
C PRO A 20 5.63 -3.96 -3.03
N VAL A 21 5.53 -3.15 -4.10
CA VAL A 21 5.80 -3.57 -5.46
C VAL A 21 7.30 -3.83 -5.53
N PRO A 22 7.75 -5.09 -5.69
CA PRO A 22 9.15 -5.34 -5.96
C PRO A 22 9.50 -4.81 -7.35
N PRO A 23 10.74 -4.35 -7.58
CA PRO A 23 11.21 -4.03 -8.92
C PRO A 23 11.13 -5.30 -9.77
N ALA A 24 10.67 -5.12 -11.00
CA ALA A 24 10.51 -6.19 -11.98
C ALA A 24 11.86 -6.84 -12.28
N GLU A 25 12.05 -8.04 -11.75
CA GLU A 25 13.08 -8.95 -12.20
C GLU A 25 12.40 -10.25 -12.65
N ALA A 26 12.65 -10.61 -13.90
CA ALA A 26 12.03 -11.73 -14.58
C ALA A 26 12.42 -13.06 -13.91
N ALA A 27 11.44 -13.78 -13.41
CA ALA A 27 11.57 -15.19 -13.12
C ALA A 27 10.47 -15.94 -13.88
N ASP A 28 10.93 -16.87 -14.71
CA ASP A 28 10.16 -17.79 -15.53
C ASP A 28 9.41 -18.78 -14.63
N GLU A 29 8.10 -18.56 -14.40
CA GLU A 29 7.21 -19.55 -13.81
C GLU A 29 6.20 -20.03 -14.86
N PRO A 30 5.81 -21.33 -14.85
CA PRO A 30 4.91 -21.87 -15.86
C PRO A 30 3.53 -21.22 -15.74
N ALA A 31 3.23 -20.38 -16.72
CA ALA A 31 1.95 -19.74 -16.88
C ALA A 31 0.86 -20.81 -16.97
N VAL A 32 -0.03 -20.85 -15.99
CA VAL A 32 -1.39 -21.37 -16.19
C VAL A 32 -2.01 -20.47 -17.25
N THR A 33 -2.06 -20.98 -18.45
CA THR A 33 -2.57 -20.28 -19.63
C THR A 33 -4.09 -20.08 -19.43
N VAL A 34 -4.46 -18.99 -18.82
CA VAL A 34 -5.81 -18.44 -18.95
C VAL A 34 -5.84 -17.73 -20.28
N GLN A 35 -6.19 -18.47 -21.33
CA GLN A 35 -6.56 -17.86 -22.60
C GLN A 35 -7.92 -17.19 -22.42
N SER A 36 -7.90 -15.89 -22.24
CA SER A 36 -9.09 -15.09 -22.43
C SER A 36 -8.69 -13.65 -22.70
N SER A 37 -9.04 -13.13 -23.84
CA SER A 37 -8.50 -11.92 -24.45
C SER A 37 -9.46 -10.71 -24.44
N VAL A 38 -10.57 -10.74 -23.68
CA VAL A 38 -11.43 -9.58 -23.54
C VAL A 38 -11.33 -9.02 -22.11
N PRO A 39 -10.93 -7.77 -21.99
CA PRO A 39 -10.69 -7.15 -20.69
C PRO A 39 -12.01 -6.87 -19.96
N ILE A 40 -11.99 -7.00 -18.62
CA ILE A 40 -13.10 -6.52 -17.79
C ILE A 40 -13.45 -5.08 -18.21
N PRO A 41 -14.73 -4.79 -18.49
CA PRO A 41 -15.14 -3.49 -18.99
C PRO A 41 -14.80 -2.38 -18.01
N LEU A 42 -14.15 -1.32 -18.49
CA LEU A 42 -13.81 -0.13 -17.70
C LEU A 42 -14.87 0.97 -17.80
N SER A 43 -15.60 1.00 -18.92
CA SER A 43 -16.68 1.98 -19.16
C SER A 43 -17.67 1.46 -20.20
N GLY A 44 -18.91 1.96 -20.17
CA GLY A 44 -19.93 1.66 -21.18
C GLY A 44 -20.67 0.33 -21.04
N THR A 45 -20.30 -0.50 -20.08
CA THR A 45 -20.98 -1.77 -19.80
C THR A 45 -21.98 -1.60 -18.66
N ARG A 46 -23.09 -2.34 -18.74
CA ARG A 46 -24.09 -2.35 -17.67
C ARG A 46 -23.44 -2.89 -16.40
N ILE A 47 -23.61 -2.19 -15.29
CA ILE A 47 -23.05 -2.57 -13.99
C ILE A 47 -23.60 -3.89 -13.44
N ASP A 48 -24.77 -4.32 -13.95
CA ASP A 48 -25.39 -5.62 -13.65
C ASP A 48 -24.88 -6.78 -14.52
N SER A 49 -23.86 -6.54 -15.38
CA SER A 49 -23.26 -7.62 -16.20
C SER A 49 -22.64 -8.68 -15.33
N VAL A 50 -22.96 -9.93 -15.61
CA VAL A 50 -22.33 -11.09 -14.95
C VAL A 50 -20.93 -11.26 -15.52
N LEU A 51 -19.94 -11.25 -14.65
CA LEU A 51 -18.53 -11.49 -15.01
C LEU A 51 -18.13 -12.95 -14.84
N VAL A 52 -18.60 -13.58 -13.76
CA VAL A 52 -18.27 -14.97 -13.43
C VAL A 52 -19.51 -15.65 -12.84
N SER A 53 -19.68 -16.93 -13.08
CA SER A 53 -20.63 -17.78 -12.35
C SER A 53 -19.85 -18.83 -11.54
N VAL A 54 -20.07 -18.89 -10.23
CA VAL A 54 -19.46 -19.83 -9.30
C VAL A 54 -20.55 -20.78 -8.80
N ASN A 55 -20.49 -22.03 -9.19
CA ASN A 55 -21.52 -23.04 -8.86
C ASN A 55 -22.97 -22.61 -9.17
N GLY A 56 -23.15 -21.77 -10.22
CA GLY A 56 -24.43 -21.19 -10.60
C GLY A 56 -24.76 -19.84 -9.97
N GLU A 57 -24.03 -19.38 -8.95
CA GLU A 57 -24.18 -18.04 -8.39
C GLU A 57 -23.40 -17.00 -9.22
N PRO A 58 -24.04 -15.89 -9.63
CA PRO A 58 -23.39 -14.88 -10.42
C PRO A 58 -22.51 -13.97 -9.56
N VAL A 59 -21.39 -13.53 -10.15
CA VAL A 59 -20.56 -12.39 -9.72
C VAL A 59 -20.70 -11.32 -10.77
N THR A 60 -21.15 -10.14 -10.38
CA THR A 60 -21.44 -9.03 -11.28
C THR A 60 -20.32 -7.97 -11.27
N LEU A 61 -20.29 -7.15 -12.30
CA LEU A 61 -19.40 -5.98 -12.33
C LEU A 61 -19.66 -5.04 -11.14
N LEU A 62 -20.92 -4.94 -10.69
CA LEU A 62 -21.27 -4.16 -9.51
C LEU A 62 -20.56 -4.69 -8.25
N ASP A 63 -20.56 -6.01 -8.04
CA ASP A 63 -19.87 -6.62 -6.88
C ASP A 63 -18.38 -6.27 -6.88
N VAL A 64 -17.75 -6.26 -8.05
CA VAL A 64 -16.33 -5.88 -8.19
C VAL A 64 -16.12 -4.39 -7.91
N ILE A 65 -16.95 -3.50 -8.46
CA ILE A 65 -16.83 -2.05 -8.27
C ILE A 65 -17.03 -1.67 -6.79
N LEU A 66 -17.91 -2.36 -6.09
CA LEU A 66 -18.13 -2.13 -4.65
C LEU A 66 -16.87 -2.46 -3.83
N ASP A 67 -16.18 -3.52 -4.18
CA ASP A 67 -14.94 -3.93 -3.49
C ASP A 67 -13.72 -3.08 -3.93
N THR A 68 -13.71 -2.53 -5.15
CA THR A 68 -12.56 -1.78 -5.69
C THR A 68 -12.68 -0.26 -5.58
N GLY A 69 -13.88 0.29 -5.35
CA GLY A 69 -14.18 1.71 -5.56
C GLY A 69 -13.26 2.70 -4.83
N SER A 70 -12.87 2.42 -3.60
CA SER A 70 -11.91 3.27 -2.85
C SER A 70 -10.51 3.22 -3.47
N ARG A 71 -10.05 2.02 -3.82
CA ARG A 71 -8.72 1.80 -4.42
C ARG A 71 -8.65 2.36 -5.85
N GLU A 72 -9.72 2.30 -6.61
CA GLU A 72 -9.80 2.93 -7.94
C GLU A 72 -9.66 4.46 -7.85
N LYS A 73 -10.24 5.09 -6.81
CA LYS A 73 -10.07 6.52 -6.54
C LYS A 73 -8.61 6.87 -6.18
N GLU A 74 -7.96 6.04 -5.37
CA GLU A 74 -6.54 6.20 -5.03
C GLU A 74 -5.66 6.08 -6.28
N LEU A 75 -5.91 5.07 -7.12
CA LEU A 75 -5.21 4.90 -8.40
C LEU A 75 -5.38 6.11 -9.31
N ALA A 76 -6.58 6.69 -9.40
CA ALA A 76 -6.85 7.89 -10.18
C ALA A 76 -6.13 9.14 -9.66
N GLY A 77 -5.76 9.17 -8.37
CA GLY A 77 -4.91 10.22 -7.79
C GLY A 77 -3.42 10.07 -8.14
N ILE A 78 -2.98 8.87 -8.50
CA ILE A 78 -1.56 8.55 -8.76
C ILE A 78 -1.27 8.44 -10.26
N TYR A 79 -2.16 7.83 -11.02
CA TYR A 79 -1.99 7.49 -12.43
C TYR A 79 -3.01 8.20 -13.31
N SER A 80 -2.69 8.35 -14.62
CA SER A 80 -3.58 8.90 -15.64
C SER A 80 -3.44 8.14 -16.96
N GLY A 81 -4.40 8.33 -17.89
CA GLY A 81 -4.38 7.74 -19.23
C GLY A 81 -4.35 6.22 -19.23
N GLU A 82 -3.54 5.63 -20.13
CA GLU A 82 -3.47 4.17 -20.31
C GLU A 82 -2.97 3.43 -19.07
N ARG A 83 -2.08 4.05 -18.29
CA ARG A 83 -1.56 3.44 -17.07
C ARG A 83 -2.64 3.29 -16.01
N LEU A 84 -3.49 4.30 -15.83
CA LEU A 84 -4.65 4.18 -14.93
C LEU A 84 -5.59 3.05 -15.37
N LEU A 85 -5.88 2.95 -16.66
CA LEU A 85 -6.73 1.89 -17.20
C LEU A 85 -6.14 0.50 -16.97
N SER A 86 -4.83 0.35 -17.18
CA SER A 86 -4.10 -0.90 -16.94
C SER A 86 -4.15 -1.32 -15.48
N GLU A 87 -3.83 -0.41 -14.55
CA GLU A 87 -3.82 -0.71 -13.10
C GLU A 87 -5.24 -0.97 -12.58
N THR A 88 -6.24 -0.23 -13.06
CA THR A 88 -7.66 -0.48 -12.70
C THR A 88 -8.11 -1.87 -13.18
N ARG A 89 -7.73 -2.26 -14.40
CA ARG A 89 -8.05 -3.59 -14.92
C ARG A 89 -7.42 -4.69 -14.09
N LYS A 90 -6.15 -4.56 -13.76
CA LYS A 90 -5.43 -5.51 -12.90
C LYS A 90 -6.11 -5.63 -11.53
N LEU A 91 -6.42 -4.50 -10.90
CA LEU A 91 -7.13 -4.47 -9.63
C LEU A 91 -8.47 -5.21 -9.70
N ARG A 92 -9.27 -4.96 -10.74
CA ARG A 92 -10.57 -5.63 -10.94
C ARG A 92 -10.42 -7.13 -11.15
N MET A 93 -9.43 -7.56 -11.94
CA MET A 93 -9.14 -8.99 -12.15
C MET A 93 -8.79 -9.69 -10.84
N GLU A 94 -7.89 -9.12 -10.07
CA GLU A 94 -7.51 -9.65 -8.76
C GLU A 94 -8.72 -9.72 -7.81
N THR A 95 -9.59 -8.72 -7.85
CA THR A 95 -10.80 -8.68 -7.02
C THR A 95 -11.83 -9.72 -7.46
N VAL A 96 -11.99 -9.96 -8.76
CA VAL A 96 -12.83 -11.08 -9.26
C VAL A 96 -12.37 -12.40 -8.65
N GLU A 97 -11.07 -12.68 -8.69
CA GLU A 97 -10.51 -13.91 -8.13
C GLU A 97 -10.76 -14.02 -6.61
N GLN A 98 -10.65 -12.91 -5.89
CA GLN A 98 -10.97 -12.86 -4.46
C GLN A 98 -12.46 -13.11 -4.18
N ILE A 99 -13.36 -12.54 -5.00
CA ILE A 99 -14.81 -12.77 -4.87
C ILE A 99 -15.15 -14.25 -5.18
N VAL A 100 -14.56 -14.81 -6.24
CA VAL A 100 -14.72 -16.24 -6.58
C VAL A 100 -14.30 -17.11 -5.39
N PHE A 101 -13.14 -16.88 -4.84
CA PHE A 101 -12.64 -17.62 -3.69
C PHE A 101 -13.56 -17.48 -2.46
N ARG A 102 -14.01 -16.26 -2.15
CA ARG A 102 -14.96 -15.99 -1.05
C ARG A 102 -16.27 -16.77 -1.23
N LYS A 103 -16.82 -16.77 -2.44
CA LYS A 103 -18.05 -17.54 -2.74
C LYS A 103 -17.86 -19.05 -2.58
N LEU A 104 -16.73 -19.59 -3.02
CA LEU A 104 -16.42 -21.01 -2.84
C LEU A 104 -16.35 -21.42 -1.35
N ILE A 105 -15.76 -20.57 -0.52
CA ILE A 105 -15.72 -20.81 0.93
C ILE A 105 -17.11 -20.66 1.54
N TYR A 106 -17.89 -19.68 1.09
CA TYR A 106 -19.25 -19.48 1.60
C TYR A 106 -20.18 -20.66 1.29
N GLU A 107 -19.99 -21.37 0.17
CA GLU A 107 -20.69 -22.63 -0.10
C GLU A 107 -20.49 -23.67 1.01
N LYS A 108 -19.28 -23.74 1.57
CA LYS A 108 -19.01 -24.63 2.72
C LYS A 108 -19.81 -24.20 3.96
N TYR A 109 -19.95 -22.91 4.20
CA TYR A 109 -20.83 -22.41 5.26
C TYR A 109 -22.29 -22.82 5.05
N LYS A 110 -22.78 -22.82 3.82
CA LYS A 110 -24.16 -23.26 3.51
C LYS A 110 -24.38 -24.75 3.80
N THR A 111 -23.35 -25.58 3.62
CA THR A 111 -23.42 -27.02 3.92
C THR A 111 -23.21 -27.34 5.39
N GLU A 112 -22.36 -26.59 6.07
CA GLU A 112 -22.00 -26.73 7.49
C GLU A 112 -22.21 -25.42 8.23
N PRO A 113 -23.46 -24.95 8.42
CA PRO A 113 -23.71 -23.64 9.01
C PRO A 113 -23.36 -23.63 10.49
N PHE A 114 -22.83 -22.49 10.94
CA PHE A 114 -22.64 -22.17 12.35
C PHE A 114 -23.33 -20.85 12.69
N ASP A 115 -23.62 -20.63 13.96
CA ASP A 115 -24.28 -19.40 14.41
C ASP A 115 -23.35 -18.20 14.32
N ILE A 116 -23.80 -17.15 13.64
CA ILE A 116 -23.12 -15.86 13.57
C ILE A 116 -23.97 -14.87 14.39
N PRO A 117 -23.42 -14.36 15.50
CA PRO A 117 -24.17 -13.42 16.34
C PRO A 117 -24.58 -12.19 15.54
N ARG A 118 -25.85 -11.80 15.67
CA ARG A 118 -26.38 -10.61 15.00
C ARG A 118 -25.53 -9.36 15.29
N GLN A 119 -25.03 -9.26 16.52
CA GLN A 119 -24.18 -8.13 16.91
C GLN A 119 -22.92 -8.01 16.05
N GLU A 120 -22.29 -9.11 15.67
CA GLU A 120 -21.09 -9.10 14.81
C GLU A 120 -21.42 -8.57 13.41
N VAL A 121 -22.58 -8.93 12.88
CA VAL A 121 -23.05 -8.38 11.58
C VAL A 121 -23.27 -6.87 11.70
N GLU A 122 -23.90 -6.40 12.77
CA GLU A 122 -24.11 -4.98 12.98
C GLU A 122 -22.80 -4.22 13.20
N ASN A 123 -21.85 -4.78 13.95
CA ASN A 123 -20.50 -4.22 14.15
C ASN A 123 -19.76 -4.04 12.80
N LEU A 124 -19.82 -5.04 11.93
CA LEU A 124 -19.18 -4.95 10.61
C LEU A 124 -19.83 -3.89 9.73
N LEU A 125 -21.16 -3.74 9.81
CA LEU A 125 -21.86 -2.70 9.07
C LEU A 125 -21.50 -1.28 9.59
N ASP A 126 -21.33 -1.12 10.89
CA ASP A 126 -20.89 0.15 11.48
C ASP A 126 -19.44 0.48 11.06
N GLU A 127 -18.61 -0.54 10.87
CA GLU A 127 -17.27 -0.38 10.30
C GLU A 127 -17.34 0.07 8.83
N PHE A 128 -18.23 -0.47 8.02
CA PHE A 128 -18.44 -0.01 6.65
C PHE A 128 -18.86 1.46 6.59
N VAL A 129 -19.72 1.91 7.50
CA VAL A 129 -20.08 3.33 7.60
C VAL A 129 -18.83 4.19 7.84
N ARG A 130 -18.00 3.81 8.81
CA ARG A 130 -16.78 4.57 9.15
C ARG A 130 -15.77 4.62 8.00
N THR A 131 -15.58 3.51 7.29
CA THR A 131 -14.58 3.41 6.21
C THR A 131 -15.07 4.01 4.88
N SER A 132 -16.39 4.04 4.65
CA SER A 132 -16.97 4.64 3.43
C SER A 132 -17.00 6.17 3.46
N GLY A 133 -16.76 6.79 4.62
CA GLY A 133 -16.93 8.23 4.82
C GLY A 133 -18.39 8.69 4.84
N ALA A 134 -19.34 7.76 4.98
CA ALA A 134 -20.75 8.11 5.10
C ALA A 134 -21.03 8.72 6.49
N GLU A 135 -21.89 9.76 6.52
CA GLU A 135 -22.24 10.44 7.77
C GLU A 135 -23.00 9.54 8.75
N SER A 136 -23.74 8.58 8.22
CA SER A 136 -24.55 7.63 9.00
C SER A 136 -24.86 6.38 8.19
N ARG A 137 -25.34 5.34 8.89
CA ARG A 137 -25.83 4.11 8.28
C ARG A 137 -26.98 4.36 7.28
N ALA A 138 -27.93 5.20 7.65
CA ALA A 138 -29.05 5.56 6.80
C ALA A 138 -28.58 6.29 5.52
N ALA A 139 -27.54 7.14 5.62
CA ALA A 139 -26.93 7.79 4.48
C ALA A 139 -26.23 6.78 3.54
N LEU A 140 -25.50 5.81 4.12
CA LEU A 140 -24.88 4.72 3.36
C LEU A 140 -25.92 3.86 2.65
N GLU A 141 -26.94 3.37 3.35
CA GLU A 141 -28.03 2.57 2.79
C GLU A 141 -28.72 3.32 1.64
N LYS A 142 -29.05 4.60 1.85
CA LYS A 142 -29.64 5.46 0.82
C LYS A 142 -28.76 5.62 -0.42
N SER A 143 -27.45 5.72 -0.24
CA SER A 143 -26.50 5.85 -1.36
C SER A 143 -26.36 4.56 -2.18
N LEU A 144 -26.64 3.40 -1.59
CA LEU A 144 -26.52 2.08 -2.20
C LEU A 144 -27.83 1.63 -2.89
N LEU A 145 -28.99 2.18 -2.50
CA LEU A 145 -30.30 1.84 -3.09
C LEU A 145 -30.35 2.01 -4.63
N PRO A 146 -29.80 3.08 -5.23
CA PRO A 146 -29.81 3.22 -6.69
C PRO A 146 -29.03 2.10 -7.42
N ALA A 147 -28.07 1.48 -6.73
CA ALA A 147 -27.32 0.34 -7.22
C ALA A 147 -28.03 -1.02 -6.95
N GLY A 148 -29.26 -0.99 -6.41
CA GLY A 148 -30.07 -2.19 -6.11
C GLY A 148 -29.63 -2.93 -4.84
N ILE A 149 -28.83 -2.29 -3.97
CA ILE A 149 -28.39 -2.89 -2.72
C ILE A 149 -29.33 -2.45 -1.62
N THR A 150 -30.16 -3.39 -1.17
CA THR A 150 -31.07 -3.17 -0.04
C THR A 150 -30.33 -3.37 1.30
N PRO A 151 -30.85 -2.84 2.43
CA PRO A 151 -30.29 -3.09 3.75
C PRO A 151 -30.18 -4.58 4.10
N GLU A 152 -31.13 -5.41 3.64
CA GLU A 152 -31.13 -6.86 3.83
C GLU A 152 -29.94 -7.48 3.09
N ARG A 153 -29.75 -7.12 1.82
CA ARG A 153 -28.63 -7.61 1.00
C ARG A 153 -27.29 -7.20 1.62
N LEU A 154 -27.20 -5.99 2.15
CA LEU A 154 -26.00 -5.52 2.84
C LEU A 154 -25.69 -6.36 4.10
N ARG A 155 -26.72 -6.73 4.87
CA ARG A 155 -26.57 -7.64 6.02
C ARG A 155 -26.15 -9.05 5.60
N GLU A 156 -26.71 -9.59 4.52
CA GLU A 156 -26.29 -10.90 4.01
C GLU A 156 -24.85 -10.87 3.52
N GLN A 157 -24.41 -9.82 2.84
CA GLN A 157 -23.00 -9.67 2.45
C GLN A 157 -22.07 -9.58 3.67
N ALA A 158 -22.47 -8.84 4.71
CA ALA A 158 -21.70 -8.78 5.95
C ALA A 158 -21.61 -10.17 6.63
N LYS A 159 -22.72 -10.91 6.66
CA LYS A 159 -22.76 -12.27 7.19
C LYS A 159 -21.89 -13.23 6.39
N GLU A 160 -21.96 -13.17 5.06
CA GLU A 160 -21.07 -13.93 4.17
C GLU A 160 -19.60 -13.66 4.50
N ARG A 161 -19.22 -12.39 4.64
CA ARG A 161 -17.85 -11.99 4.96
C ARG A 161 -17.37 -12.56 6.30
N ILE A 162 -18.19 -12.48 7.34
CA ILE A 162 -17.89 -13.06 8.66
C ILE A 162 -17.76 -14.59 8.56
N ALA A 163 -18.69 -15.26 7.87
CA ALA A 163 -18.64 -16.69 7.69
C ALA A 163 -17.34 -17.15 7.02
N VAL A 164 -16.95 -16.47 5.95
CA VAL A 164 -15.72 -16.75 5.21
C VAL A 164 -14.49 -16.56 6.09
N GLU A 165 -14.41 -15.47 6.84
CA GLU A 165 -13.24 -15.19 7.70
C GLU A 165 -13.12 -16.24 8.84
N VAL A 166 -14.24 -16.63 9.45
CA VAL A 166 -14.24 -17.69 10.48
C VAL A 166 -13.79 -19.03 9.90
N LEU A 167 -14.22 -19.37 8.68
CA LEU A 167 -13.80 -20.60 8.02
C LEU A 167 -12.31 -20.57 7.66
N LEU A 168 -11.80 -19.46 7.13
CA LEU A 168 -10.38 -19.30 6.83
C LEU A 168 -9.53 -19.38 8.08
N MET A 169 -9.97 -18.75 9.17
CA MET A 169 -9.29 -18.86 10.46
C MET A 169 -9.24 -20.29 10.95
N ARG A 170 -10.38 -21.02 10.88
CA ARG A 170 -10.49 -22.41 11.33
C ARG A 170 -9.67 -23.36 10.47
N ASP A 171 -9.81 -23.28 9.14
CA ASP A 171 -9.32 -24.29 8.21
C ASP A 171 -7.89 -23.98 7.69
N CYS A 172 -7.42 -22.73 7.81
CA CYS A 172 -6.09 -22.32 7.38
C CYS A 172 -5.22 -21.81 8.54
N ASP A 173 -5.64 -20.70 9.16
CA ASP A 173 -4.78 -19.95 10.07
C ASP A 173 -4.45 -20.70 11.36
N HIS A 174 -5.40 -21.48 11.91
CA HIS A 174 -5.16 -22.33 13.09
C HIS A 174 -4.14 -23.45 12.83
N HIS A 175 -3.84 -23.76 11.58
CA HIS A 175 -2.83 -24.74 11.20
C HIS A 175 -1.45 -24.14 10.95
N VAL A 176 -1.29 -22.85 11.14
CA VAL A 176 0.00 -22.17 11.01
C VAL A 176 0.74 -22.20 12.34
N TYR A 177 1.82 -22.94 12.38
CA TYR A 177 2.73 -22.99 13.53
C TYR A 177 4.03 -22.28 13.20
N ILE A 178 4.49 -21.43 14.11
CA ILE A 178 5.75 -20.72 14.01
C ILE A 178 6.58 -21.02 15.24
N THR A 179 7.71 -21.65 15.03
CA THR A 179 8.65 -21.97 16.10
C THR A 179 9.57 -20.78 16.41
N PRO A 180 10.08 -20.64 17.64
CA PRO A 180 11.06 -19.61 17.98
C PRO A 180 12.33 -19.68 17.12
N LYS A 181 12.69 -20.88 16.65
CA LYS A 181 13.84 -21.09 15.76
C LYS A 181 13.59 -20.44 14.39
N GLU A 182 12.44 -20.66 13.79
CA GLU A 182 12.07 -20.04 12.50
C GLU A 182 12.06 -18.52 12.60
N VAL A 183 11.51 -17.96 13.67
CA VAL A 183 11.51 -16.50 13.90
C VAL A 183 12.94 -15.95 13.93
N TYR A 184 13.87 -16.66 14.60
CA TYR A 184 15.24 -16.23 14.67
C TYR A 184 16.00 -16.39 13.34
N GLU A 185 15.70 -17.45 12.59
CA GLU A 185 16.27 -17.70 11.27
C GLU A 185 15.80 -16.67 10.25
N ASP A 186 14.51 -16.32 10.23
CA ASP A 186 13.96 -15.28 9.37
C ASP A 186 14.57 -13.91 9.68
N TYR A 187 14.65 -13.56 10.97
CA TYR A 187 15.31 -12.31 11.38
C TYR A 187 16.74 -12.21 10.88
N LYS A 188 17.49 -13.31 10.88
CA LYS A 188 18.87 -13.35 10.37
C LYS A 188 18.97 -13.34 8.85
N ALA A 189 18.01 -13.98 8.19
CA ALA A 189 17.99 -14.08 6.74
C ALA A 189 17.62 -12.72 6.08
N HIS A 190 16.84 -11.89 6.78
CA HIS A 190 16.30 -10.65 6.28
C HIS A 190 16.64 -9.44 7.15
N PRO A 191 17.93 -9.14 7.41
CA PRO A 191 18.33 -8.02 8.27
C PRO A 191 17.84 -6.67 7.74
N GLU A 192 17.67 -6.52 6.42
CA GLU A 192 17.16 -5.32 5.76
C GLU A 192 15.74 -4.94 6.21
N LYS A 193 14.88 -5.94 6.50
CA LYS A 193 13.52 -5.72 7.01
C LYS A 193 13.50 -5.18 8.44
N TRP A 194 14.56 -5.45 9.20
CA TRP A 194 14.66 -5.14 10.63
C TRP A 194 15.71 -4.06 10.92
N THR A 195 16.17 -3.38 9.90
CA THR A 195 17.10 -2.27 10.04
C THR A 195 16.36 -0.96 9.88
N VAL A 196 16.46 -0.08 10.89
CA VAL A 196 16.06 1.31 10.74
C VAL A 196 17.00 1.91 9.70
N PRO A 197 16.49 2.47 8.59
CA PRO A 197 17.34 3.02 7.56
C PRO A 197 18.17 4.19 8.07
N GLU A 198 19.30 4.44 7.42
CA GLU A 198 20.10 5.62 7.65
C GLU A 198 19.26 6.87 7.38
N LYS A 199 19.29 7.82 8.31
CA LYS A 199 18.62 9.10 8.17
C LYS A 199 19.62 10.23 8.12
N ILE A 200 19.32 11.21 7.29
CA ILE A 200 20.11 12.41 7.15
C ILE A 200 19.23 13.64 7.31
N SER A 201 19.73 14.61 8.07
CA SER A 201 19.14 15.93 8.17
C SER A 201 19.99 16.90 7.35
N LEU A 202 19.34 17.66 6.49
CA LEU A 202 19.98 18.54 5.51
C LEU A 202 19.44 19.96 5.61
N GLN A 203 20.22 20.92 5.12
CA GLN A 203 19.70 22.18 4.63
C GLN A 203 19.82 22.20 3.11
N LEU A 204 18.76 22.61 2.44
CA LEU A 204 18.63 22.64 0.99
C LEU A 204 18.53 24.07 0.49
N LEU A 205 19.39 24.44 -0.45
CA LEU A 205 19.30 25.68 -1.22
C LEU A 205 19.06 25.29 -2.68
N GLN A 206 17.98 25.79 -3.26
CA GLN A 206 17.55 25.49 -4.62
C GLN A 206 17.52 26.77 -5.46
N ILE A 207 18.08 26.72 -6.65
CA ILE A 207 18.00 27.80 -7.66
C ILE A 207 17.37 27.20 -8.92
N ASN A 208 16.20 27.67 -9.31
CA ASN A 208 15.50 27.18 -10.49
C ASN A 208 16.20 27.62 -11.79
N VAL A 209 16.22 26.74 -12.80
CA VAL A 209 16.80 27.00 -14.13
C VAL A 209 15.92 27.93 -14.95
N THR A 210 14.59 27.85 -14.80
CA THR A 210 13.64 28.77 -15.41
C THR A 210 13.69 30.08 -14.63
N ALA A 211 13.89 31.21 -15.33
CA ALA A 211 14.09 32.55 -14.77
C ALA A 211 13.31 32.77 -13.46
N GLY A 212 14.00 32.58 -12.36
CA GLY A 212 13.43 32.62 -11.04
C GLY A 212 13.28 34.04 -10.53
N SER A 213 12.78 34.14 -9.33
CA SER A 213 12.37 35.31 -8.59
C SER A 213 13.40 36.45 -8.46
N ALA A 214 14.63 36.27 -8.89
CA ALA A 214 15.70 37.24 -8.79
C ALA A 214 16.10 37.93 -10.12
N GLY A 215 15.44 37.66 -11.25
CA GLY A 215 15.62 38.40 -12.52
C GLY A 215 17.01 38.31 -13.16
N GLY A 216 17.84 37.32 -12.77
CA GLY A 216 19.22 37.13 -13.25
C GLY A 216 19.46 35.76 -13.90
N ASP A 217 20.63 35.63 -14.56
CA ASP A 217 21.08 34.35 -15.08
C ASP A 217 21.30 33.35 -13.91
N PRO A 218 20.62 32.19 -13.88
CA PRO A 218 20.77 31.21 -12.81
C PRO A 218 22.21 30.77 -12.57
N LYS A 219 23.02 30.64 -13.62
CA LYS A 219 24.44 30.30 -13.52
C LYS A 219 25.25 31.32 -12.75
N THR A 220 24.97 32.60 -12.98
CA THR A 220 25.64 33.70 -12.25
C THR A 220 25.29 33.67 -10.77
N ALA A 221 24.02 33.37 -10.45
CA ALA A 221 23.58 33.21 -9.07
C ALA A 221 24.27 32.00 -8.38
N VAL A 222 24.36 30.86 -9.07
CA VAL A 222 25.05 29.66 -8.60
C VAL A 222 26.54 29.92 -8.34
N ASP A 223 27.25 30.60 -9.26
CA ASP A 223 28.65 30.94 -9.09
C ASP A 223 28.88 31.92 -7.91
N SER A 224 27.98 32.86 -7.72
CA SER A 224 28.00 33.78 -6.58
C SER A 224 27.85 33.02 -5.25
N ILE A 225 26.85 32.11 -5.17
CA ILE A 225 26.58 31.28 -3.98
C ILE A 225 27.79 30.40 -3.68
N ARG A 226 28.36 29.76 -4.69
CA ARG A 226 29.55 28.93 -4.54
C ARG A 226 30.70 29.69 -3.94
N LYS A 227 31.01 30.87 -4.47
CA LYS A 227 32.08 31.75 -3.96
C LYS A 227 31.84 32.20 -2.53
N GLU A 228 30.59 32.43 -2.13
CA GLU A 228 30.25 32.79 -0.77
C GLU A 228 30.40 31.59 0.17
N LEU A 229 30.00 30.39 -0.24
CA LEU A 229 30.14 29.17 0.54
C LEU A 229 31.59 28.69 0.65
N ASP A 230 32.42 28.92 -0.37
CA ASP A 230 33.85 28.63 -0.32
C ASP A 230 34.59 29.55 0.71
N LYS A 231 34.05 30.74 0.98
CA LYS A 231 34.60 31.66 2.00
C LYS A 231 34.09 31.35 3.40
N ASP A 232 32.82 31.02 3.51
CA ASP A 232 32.17 30.73 4.80
C ASP A 232 31.06 29.68 4.60
N SER A 233 31.37 28.44 4.95
CA SER A 233 30.44 27.29 4.91
C SER A 233 29.66 27.11 6.22
N SER A 234 29.68 28.10 7.13
CA SER A 234 28.97 28.03 8.40
C SER A 234 27.46 27.88 8.21
N GLN A 235 26.80 27.26 9.20
CA GLN A 235 25.35 27.10 9.20
C GLN A 235 24.65 28.48 9.09
N LYS A 236 25.15 29.46 9.80
CA LYS A 236 24.58 30.83 9.80
C LYS A 236 24.59 31.45 8.40
N ASN A 237 25.72 31.34 7.69
CA ASN A 237 25.85 31.86 6.33
C ASN A 237 24.99 31.05 5.36
N PHE A 238 24.98 29.72 5.47
CA PHE A 238 24.13 28.87 4.62
C PHE A 238 22.63 29.21 4.79
N THR A 239 22.16 29.33 6.05
CA THR A 239 20.76 29.71 6.34
C THR A 239 20.42 31.08 5.77
N ARG A 240 21.32 32.07 5.87
CA ARG A 240 21.13 33.39 5.26
C ARG A 240 20.97 33.29 3.75
N LEU A 241 21.85 32.52 3.08
CA LEU A 241 21.78 32.33 1.63
C LEU A 241 20.48 31.61 1.21
N VAL A 242 20.02 30.65 1.99
CA VAL A 242 18.72 29.99 1.74
C VAL A 242 17.59 31.00 1.81
N LEU A 243 17.51 31.79 2.86
CA LEU A 243 16.45 32.78 3.06
C LEU A 243 16.46 33.90 1.99
N GLU A 244 17.65 34.28 1.51
CA GLU A 244 17.80 35.38 0.56
C GLU A 244 17.69 34.95 -0.91
N LYS A 245 18.09 33.70 -1.24
CA LYS A 245 18.35 33.32 -2.64
C LYS A 245 17.65 32.01 -3.06
N SER A 246 17.09 31.24 -2.14
CA SER A 246 16.50 29.93 -2.49
C SER A 246 15.10 30.07 -3.05
N ASP A 247 14.84 29.40 -4.18
CA ASP A 247 13.52 29.24 -4.80
C ASP A 247 12.77 27.99 -4.28
N GLY A 248 13.36 27.23 -3.35
CA GLY A 248 12.79 25.98 -2.83
C GLY A 248 11.62 26.22 -1.88
N ALA A 249 10.72 25.25 -1.79
CA ALA A 249 9.53 25.30 -0.94
C ALA A 249 9.86 25.46 0.57
N THR A 250 11.04 25.01 1.00
CA THR A 250 11.52 25.09 2.39
C THR A 250 12.37 26.34 2.65
N ALA A 251 12.46 27.27 1.70
CA ALA A 251 13.31 28.46 1.83
C ALA A 251 12.95 29.30 3.06
N SER A 252 11.66 29.49 3.35
CA SER A 252 11.15 30.24 4.52
C SER A 252 11.61 29.67 5.86
N ASP A 253 11.84 28.37 5.90
CA ASP A 253 12.26 27.63 7.11
C ASP A 253 13.77 27.35 7.13
N GLY A 254 14.55 28.16 6.35
CA GLY A 254 16.01 28.03 6.25
C GLY A 254 16.47 26.78 5.50
N GLY A 255 15.58 26.16 4.70
CA GLY A 255 15.88 25.00 3.87
C GLY A 255 16.00 23.68 4.65
N ILE A 256 15.52 23.62 5.90
CA ILE A 256 15.71 22.46 6.77
C ILE A 256 14.84 21.30 6.30
N VAL A 257 15.46 20.13 6.15
CA VAL A 257 14.82 18.82 5.91
C VAL A 257 15.36 17.85 6.96
N GLU A 258 14.54 17.51 7.93
CA GLU A 258 14.94 16.67 9.05
C GLU A 258 14.61 15.18 8.81
N GLY A 259 15.54 14.29 9.18
CA GLY A 259 15.31 12.85 9.27
C GLY A 259 14.90 12.18 7.96
N ALA A 260 15.34 12.71 6.82
CA ALA A 260 15.10 12.08 5.52
C ALA A 260 15.83 10.71 5.44
N GLU A 261 15.16 9.68 4.95
CA GLU A 261 15.81 8.41 4.69
C GLU A 261 16.80 8.57 3.54
N PHE A 262 18.06 8.20 3.78
CA PHE A 262 19.16 8.44 2.84
C PHE A 262 18.93 7.78 1.48
N ASP A 263 18.44 6.56 1.46
CA ASP A 263 18.16 5.76 0.28
C ASP A 263 16.94 6.23 -0.55
N LYS A 264 16.07 7.06 0.05
CA LYS A 264 14.91 7.67 -0.63
C LYS A 264 15.18 9.06 -1.20
N LEU A 265 16.38 9.56 -1.02
CA LEU A 265 16.79 10.81 -1.64
C LEU A 265 16.93 10.66 -3.17
N ARG A 266 16.96 11.79 -3.88
CA ARG A 266 17.28 11.81 -5.31
C ARG A 266 18.65 11.18 -5.56
N PRO A 267 18.83 10.38 -6.64
CA PRO A 267 20.11 9.73 -6.94
C PRO A 267 21.32 10.68 -6.95
N GLU A 268 21.12 11.90 -7.47
CA GLU A 268 22.14 12.94 -7.53
C GLU A 268 22.55 13.40 -6.12
N PHE A 269 21.61 13.45 -5.19
CA PHE A 269 21.87 13.82 -3.80
C PHE A 269 22.61 12.70 -3.08
N ILE A 270 22.19 11.44 -3.28
CA ILE A 270 22.87 10.26 -2.72
C ILE A 270 24.34 10.26 -3.15
N ALA A 271 24.59 10.46 -4.45
CA ALA A 271 25.95 10.47 -5.00
C ALA A 271 26.81 11.61 -4.40
N ALA A 272 26.23 12.81 -4.23
CA ALA A 272 26.96 13.96 -3.70
C ALA A 272 27.18 13.89 -2.19
N LEU A 273 26.27 13.25 -1.45
CA LEU A 273 26.28 13.16 0.01
C LEU A 273 27.07 11.95 0.54
N LYS A 274 27.43 11.02 -0.34
CA LYS A 274 28.21 9.84 0.03
C LYS A 274 29.48 10.26 0.77
N ASP A 275 29.73 9.65 1.93
CA ASP A 275 30.86 9.89 2.81
C ASP A 275 30.95 11.32 3.40
N LYS A 276 29.91 12.12 3.33
CA LYS A 276 29.86 13.45 3.90
C LYS A 276 29.46 13.43 5.37
N LYS A 277 29.97 14.39 6.13
CA LYS A 277 29.76 14.49 7.58
C LYS A 277 28.94 15.74 7.91
N ALA A 278 28.40 15.78 9.12
CA ALA A 278 27.74 16.96 9.64
C ALA A 278 28.66 18.21 9.51
N GLY A 279 28.14 19.28 8.93
CA GLY A 279 28.85 20.50 8.61
C GLY A 279 29.33 20.61 7.16
N ASP A 280 29.47 19.48 6.43
CA ASP A 280 29.90 19.54 5.03
C ASP A 280 28.84 20.17 4.14
N VAL A 281 29.32 20.94 3.17
CA VAL A 281 28.51 21.54 2.12
C VAL A 281 28.90 20.94 0.78
N VAL A 282 27.90 20.54 -0.01
CA VAL A 282 28.08 19.98 -1.35
C VAL A 282 27.24 20.75 -2.35
N GLY A 283 27.77 20.92 -3.55
CA GLY A 283 27.10 21.63 -4.64
C GLY A 283 28.08 22.47 -5.47
N PRO A 284 27.63 23.05 -6.60
CA PRO A 284 26.27 22.88 -7.12
C PRO A 284 26.00 21.46 -7.66
N ILE A 285 24.83 20.91 -7.37
CA ILE A 285 24.33 19.69 -7.95
C ILE A 285 23.35 20.09 -9.06
N GLU A 286 23.63 19.67 -10.28
CA GLU A 286 22.79 20.01 -11.44
C GLU A 286 21.65 19.01 -11.58
N ALA A 287 20.42 19.50 -11.68
CA ALA A 287 19.24 18.75 -12.09
C ALA A 287 18.54 19.49 -13.24
N PRO A 288 17.67 18.82 -14.02
CA PRO A 288 17.00 19.43 -15.16
C PRO A 288 16.22 20.70 -14.83
N GLU A 289 15.64 20.76 -13.63
CA GLU A 289 14.79 21.85 -13.19
C GLU A 289 15.49 22.91 -12.33
N ALA A 290 16.62 22.56 -11.67
CA ALA A 290 17.26 23.44 -10.70
C ALA A 290 18.70 23.03 -10.38
N TYR A 291 19.46 23.98 -9.80
CA TYR A 291 20.73 23.75 -9.12
C TYR A 291 20.50 23.66 -7.61
N PHE A 292 21.21 22.72 -6.96
CA PHE A 292 21.07 22.49 -5.54
C PHE A 292 22.42 22.62 -4.81
N PHE A 293 22.37 23.24 -3.63
CA PHE A 293 23.44 23.13 -2.64
C PHE A 293 22.86 22.48 -1.39
N LEU A 294 23.57 21.51 -0.86
CA LEU A 294 23.16 20.75 0.32
C LEU A 294 24.19 20.95 1.42
N ARG A 295 23.72 21.21 2.63
CA ARG A 295 24.54 21.19 3.84
C ARG A 295 24.05 20.07 4.74
N VAL A 296 24.98 19.20 5.16
CA VAL A 296 24.66 18.13 6.11
C VAL A 296 24.53 18.74 7.51
N VAL A 297 23.36 18.59 8.12
CA VAL A 297 23.10 19.00 9.50
C VAL A 297 23.46 17.90 10.48
N GLY A 298 23.09 16.67 10.15
CA GLY A 298 23.38 15.49 10.94
C GLY A 298 23.04 14.21 10.21
N THR A 299 23.63 13.11 10.66
CA THR A 299 23.36 11.77 10.15
C THR A 299 23.05 10.83 11.30
N GLU A 300 22.04 10.01 11.14
CA GLU A 300 21.72 8.89 12.03
C GLU A 300 22.04 7.61 11.27
N PRO A 301 23.06 6.83 11.69
CA PRO A 301 23.44 5.64 10.95
C PRO A 301 22.33 4.59 11.00
N ALA A 302 22.27 3.76 9.97
CA ALA A 302 21.39 2.61 9.93
C ALA A 302 21.62 1.73 11.17
N LYS A 303 20.52 1.28 11.79
CA LYS A 303 20.59 0.53 13.05
C LYS A 303 19.71 -0.69 12.98
N LEU A 304 20.33 -1.87 13.09
CA LEU A 304 19.59 -3.12 13.24
C LEU A 304 18.81 -3.13 14.57
N ILE A 305 17.53 -3.35 14.48
CA ILE A 305 16.65 -3.50 15.66
C ILE A 305 17.03 -4.82 16.34
N PRO A 306 17.44 -4.81 17.62
CA PRO A 306 17.81 -6.04 18.32
C PRO A 306 16.68 -7.07 18.28
N PHE A 307 17.02 -8.35 18.09
CA PHE A 307 16.04 -9.45 17.99
C PHE A 307 15.00 -9.44 19.11
N GLY A 308 15.39 -9.16 20.35
CA GLY A 308 14.45 -9.09 21.48
C GLY A 308 13.34 -8.05 21.30
N LYS A 309 13.58 -6.97 20.52
CA LYS A 309 12.58 -5.95 20.18
C LYS A 309 11.80 -6.30 18.92
N ALA A 310 12.47 -6.89 17.93
CA ALA A 310 11.88 -7.26 16.64
C ALA A 310 11.09 -8.58 16.70
N ASN A 311 11.33 -9.46 17.66
CA ASN A 311 10.79 -10.82 17.73
C ASN A 311 9.29 -10.91 17.45
N ARG A 312 8.49 -10.02 18.04
CA ARG A 312 7.04 -10.02 17.83
C ARG A 312 6.69 -9.67 16.40
N GLU A 313 7.29 -8.64 15.86
CA GLU A 313 7.03 -8.17 14.49
C GLU A 313 7.48 -9.21 13.46
N VAL A 314 8.64 -9.84 13.67
CA VAL A 314 9.14 -10.96 12.84
C VAL A 314 8.14 -12.10 12.85
N ARG A 315 7.68 -12.51 14.04
CA ARG A 315 6.67 -13.57 14.18
C ARG A 315 5.36 -13.23 13.48
N ASP A 316 4.88 -12.00 13.65
CA ASP A 316 3.64 -11.54 13.03
C ASP A 316 3.76 -11.48 11.50
N ALA A 317 4.91 -11.06 10.98
CA ALA A 317 5.22 -11.07 9.55
C ALA A 317 5.26 -12.50 8.99
N LEU A 318 5.97 -13.40 9.65
CA LEU A 318 6.08 -14.81 9.28
C LEU A 318 4.72 -15.53 9.35
N PHE A 319 3.89 -15.18 10.35
CA PHE A 319 2.53 -15.70 10.44
C PHE A 319 1.69 -15.27 9.24
N LYS A 320 1.74 -13.99 8.86
CA LYS A 320 1.00 -13.47 7.70
C LYS A 320 1.41 -14.17 6.41
N GLU A 321 2.71 -14.38 6.22
CA GLU A 321 3.26 -15.06 5.05
C GLU A 321 2.77 -16.52 4.98
N LYS A 322 2.97 -17.29 6.03
CA LYS A 322 2.54 -18.71 6.08
C LYS A 322 1.02 -18.86 6.03
N ALA A 323 0.27 -17.94 6.62
CA ALA A 323 -1.19 -17.94 6.54
C ALA A 323 -1.64 -17.65 5.10
N ALA A 324 -0.98 -16.72 4.40
CA ALA A 324 -1.28 -16.46 2.99
C ALA A 324 -0.99 -17.67 2.09
N GLU A 325 0.12 -18.38 2.32
CA GLU A 325 0.42 -19.64 1.62
C GLU A 325 -0.65 -20.71 1.88
N LYS A 326 -1.03 -20.89 3.14
CA LYS A 326 -2.10 -21.87 3.49
C LYS A 326 -3.44 -21.50 2.87
N ARG A 327 -3.80 -20.24 2.87
CA ARG A 327 -5.02 -19.73 2.22
C ARG A 327 -4.95 -19.92 0.70
N LYS A 328 -3.77 -19.77 0.07
CA LYS A 328 -3.56 -20.05 -1.35
C LYS A 328 -3.74 -21.54 -1.65
N GLU A 329 -3.08 -22.42 -0.91
CA GLU A 329 -3.25 -23.89 -1.04
C GLU A 329 -4.73 -24.29 -0.91
N TYR A 330 -5.41 -23.75 0.08
CA TYR A 330 -6.83 -23.99 0.30
C TYR A 330 -7.70 -23.47 -0.85
N SER A 331 -7.37 -22.31 -1.41
CA SER A 331 -8.05 -21.77 -2.59
C SER A 331 -7.95 -22.72 -3.79
N GLU A 332 -6.78 -23.28 -4.03
CA GLU A 332 -6.57 -24.24 -5.10
C GLU A 332 -7.39 -25.53 -4.88
N GLN A 333 -7.45 -26.03 -3.64
CA GLN A 333 -8.24 -27.21 -3.29
C GLN A 333 -9.74 -27.01 -3.50
N VAL A 334 -10.31 -25.88 -3.04
CA VAL A 334 -11.74 -25.64 -3.20
C VAL A 334 -12.14 -25.38 -4.65
N ARG A 335 -11.22 -24.84 -5.47
CA ARG A 335 -11.43 -24.64 -6.91
C ARG A 335 -11.53 -25.93 -7.69
N GLN A 336 -10.79 -26.98 -7.33
CA GLN A 336 -10.79 -28.26 -8.04
C GLN A 336 -12.18 -28.93 -8.11
N ASN A 337 -13.02 -28.66 -7.11
CA ASN A 337 -14.37 -29.24 -7.01
C ASN A 337 -15.48 -28.27 -7.42
N ALA A 338 -15.14 -27.13 -8.01
CA ALA A 338 -16.07 -26.05 -8.31
C ALA A 338 -16.31 -25.91 -9.82
N VAL A 339 -17.53 -25.50 -10.18
CA VAL A 339 -17.87 -25.12 -11.55
C VAL A 339 -17.79 -23.60 -11.67
N ILE A 340 -16.70 -23.12 -12.25
CA ILE A 340 -16.46 -21.68 -12.46
C ILE A 340 -16.53 -21.39 -13.96
N ARG A 341 -17.36 -20.44 -14.34
CA ARG A 341 -17.52 -19.99 -15.73
C ARG A 341 -17.30 -18.49 -15.83
N TYR A 342 -16.31 -18.07 -16.61
CA TYR A 342 -16.02 -16.66 -16.88
C TYR A 342 -16.79 -16.21 -18.12
N PHE A 343 -17.37 -15.02 -18.11
CA PHE A 343 -18.18 -14.42 -19.18
C PHE A 343 -17.52 -13.15 -19.77
N PHE A 344 -16.34 -12.85 -19.35
CA PHE A 344 -15.45 -11.88 -20.00
C PHE A 344 -14.34 -12.65 -20.71
N ASP A 345 -13.99 -12.20 -21.89
CA ASP A 345 -12.95 -12.81 -22.73
C ASP A 345 -11.58 -12.23 -22.38
#